data_045ffef0afdf4c9f321aef0eb6621c75
#
_entry.id   045ffef0afdf4c9f321aef0eb6621c75
#
_cell.length_a   1.000
_cell.length_b   1.000
_cell.length_c   1.000
_cell.angle_alpha   90.00
_cell.angle_beta   90.00
_cell.angle_gamma   90.00
#
_symmetry.space_group_name_H-M   'P 1'
#
loop_
_entity.id
_entity.type
_entity.pdbx_description
1 polymer ?
#
loop_
_entity_poly.entity_id
_entity_poly.type
_entity_poly.pdbx_seq_one_letter_code
_entity_poly.pdbx_strand_id
1 'polypeptide(L)'
;KVLKMNELIIRELKEEDFQRGFLNTLDTLRETNIDKDKALKVFKNIQSNPNHIIVIAEMDKKIVGATTLLIEPKFIHQGGFVGHIEDVVVNKEFQGQKIGEKIIKYVLKLAENHSCYKTILDCSDDVKQFYEKIGFKYHSNELRFDHI
;
A
#
# COMPACT_ATOMS: atom_id res chain seq x y z
N LYS A 1 -24.72 -2.42 26.35
CA LYS A 1 -23.76 -1.50 25.66
C LYS A 1 -23.38 -2.14 24.34
N VAL A 2 -23.96 -1.66 23.24
CA VAL A 2 -23.53 -2.06 21.89
C VAL A 2 -22.14 -1.46 21.69
N LEU A 3 -21.12 -2.29 21.60
CA LEU A 3 -19.77 -1.87 21.18
C LEU A 3 -19.92 -1.34 19.77
N LYS A 4 -19.74 -0.02 19.58
CA LYS A 4 -19.58 0.58 18.26
C LYS A 4 -18.40 -0.14 17.60
N MET A 5 -18.65 -0.88 16.54
CA MET A 5 -17.57 -1.38 15.69
C MET A 5 -16.82 -0.18 15.17
N ASN A 6 -15.52 -0.14 15.43
CA ASN A 6 -14.65 0.92 14.95
C ASN A 6 -14.68 0.92 13.42
N GLU A 7 -15.05 2.05 12.82
CA GLU A 7 -15.12 2.19 11.37
C GLU A 7 -13.72 2.21 10.76
N LEU A 8 -13.51 1.34 9.76
CA LEU A 8 -12.30 1.32 8.97
C LEU A 8 -12.49 2.21 7.73
N ILE A 9 -11.63 3.20 7.56
CA ILE A 9 -11.62 4.11 6.42
C ILE A 9 -10.37 3.82 5.59
N ILE A 10 -10.54 3.57 4.28
CA ILE A 10 -9.43 3.38 3.36
C ILE A 10 -9.43 4.54 2.37
N ARG A 11 -8.32 5.24 2.26
CA ARG A 11 -8.17 6.45 1.46
C ARG A 11 -6.70 6.75 1.15
N GLU A 12 -6.45 7.76 0.34
CA GLU A 12 -5.09 8.23 0.09
C GLU A 12 -4.47 8.92 1.32
N LEU A 13 -3.16 8.83 1.42
CA LEU A 13 -2.35 9.48 2.44
C LEU A 13 -2.46 11.00 2.35
N LYS A 14 -2.56 11.65 3.51
CA LYS A 14 -2.52 13.11 3.67
C LYS A 14 -1.39 13.51 4.61
N GLU A 15 -0.93 14.75 4.52
CA GLU A 15 0.16 15.27 5.35
C GLU A 15 -0.14 15.10 6.86
N GLU A 16 -1.37 15.32 7.28
CA GLU A 16 -1.79 15.20 8.69
C GLU A 16 -1.66 13.77 9.24
N ASP A 17 -1.58 12.75 8.38
CA ASP A 17 -1.46 11.35 8.78
C ASP A 17 -0.10 11.04 9.43
N PHE A 18 0.91 11.87 9.18
CA PHE A 18 2.20 11.77 9.86
C PHE A 18 2.08 12.00 11.38
N GLN A 19 1.05 12.71 11.81
CA GLN A 19 0.73 12.91 13.22
C GLN A 19 -0.21 11.84 13.78
N ARG A 20 -0.67 10.92 12.94
CA ARG A 20 -1.62 9.87 13.29
C ARG A 20 -1.03 8.45 13.22
N GLY A 21 0.29 8.35 13.25
CA GLY A 21 1.01 7.09 13.32
C GLY A 21 1.36 6.45 11.97
N PHE A 22 1.40 7.20 10.86
CA PHE A 22 1.75 6.67 9.55
C PHE A 22 3.16 6.02 9.56
N LEU A 23 4.19 6.76 9.97
CA LEU A 23 5.56 6.23 10.01
C LEU A 23 5.69 5.06 10.99
N ASN A 24 5.02 5.14 12.13
CA ASN A 24 5.00 4.05 13.10
C ASN A 24 4.38 2.77 12.53
N THR A 25 3.36 2.88 11.70
CA THR A 25 2.77 1.73 11.00
C THR A 25 3.76 1.15 9.98
N LEU A 26 4.46 2.00 9.23
CA LEU A 26 5.52 1.54 8.31
C LEU A 26 6.64 0.80 9.05
N ASP A 27 6.97 1.20 10.28
CA ASP A 27 8.00 0.54 11.09
C ASP A 27 7.69 -0.93 11.39
N THR A 28 6.41 -1.33 11.31
CA THR A 28 6.01 -2.75 11.39
C THR A 28 6.57 -3.57 10.22
N LEU A 29 6.66 -2.97 9.04
CA LEU A 29 7.27 -3.58 7.86
C LEU A 29 8.80 -3.51 7.95
N ARG A 30 9.31 -2.30 8.15
CA ARG A 30 10.73 -2.01 8.29
C ARG A 30 10.92 -0.64 8.92
N GLU A 31 11.90 -0.51 9.83
CA GLU A 31 12.21 0.77 10.46
C GLU A 31 12.49 1.86 9.42
N THR A 32 11.77 2.95 9.52
CA THR A 32 11.90 4.11 8.61
C THR A 32 13.13 4.95 8.94
N ASN A 33 13.47 5.09 10.22
CA ASN A 33 14.61 5.87 10.71
C ASN A 33 14.71 7.27 10.06
N ILE A 34 13.56 7.89 9.83
CA ILE A 34 13.45 9.15 9.11
C ILE A 34 12.90 10.23 10.04
N ASP A 35 13.51 11.41 10.05
CA ASP A 35 12.97 12.54 10.77
C ASP A 35 11.77 13.17 10.04
N LYS A 36 11.00 13.99 10.76
CA LYS A 36 9.78 14.60 10.26
C LYS A 36 10.01 15.46 9.02
N ASP A 37 11.05 16.28 9.01
CA ASP A 37 11.32 17.21 7.91
C ASP A 37 11.67 16.45 6.65
N LYS A 38 12.49 15.41 6.75
CA LYS A 38 12.82 14.53 5.62
C LYS A 38 11.59 13.75 5.14
N ALA A 39 10.76 13.26 6.06
CA ALA A 39 9.53 12.56 5.72
C ALA A 39 8.58 13.46 4.92
N LEU A 40 8.42 14.72 5.30
CA LEU A 40 7.60 15.69 4.57
C LEU A 40 8.17 16.00 3.17
N LYS A 41 9.48 16.07 3.03
CA LYS A 41 10.12 16.24 1.70
C LYS A 41 9.85 15.04 0.79
N VAL A 42 9.96 13.82 1.33
CA VAL A 42 9.63 12.59 0.60
C VAL A 42 8.15 12.60 0.20
N PHE A 43 7.26 12.95 1.13
CA PHE A 43 5.83 13.04 0.87
C PHE A 43 5.50 14.02 -0.27
N LYS A 44 6.07 15.22 -0.24
CA LYS A 44 5.86 16.23 -1.31
C LYS A 44 6.37 15.74 -2.66
N ASN A 45 7.50 15.06 -2.68
CA ASN A 45 8.04 14.45 -3.91
C ASN A 45 7.08 13.37 -4.45
N ILE A 46 6.59 12.49 -3.60
CA ILE A 46 5.60 11.47 -3.97
C ILE A 46 4.32 12.15 -4.50
N GLN A 47 3.82 13.14 -3.80
CA GLN A 47 2.59 13.87 -4.14
C GLN A 47 2.66 14.57 -5.49
N SER A 48 3.85 14.98 -5.92
CA SER A 48 4.07 15.61 -7.23
C SER A 48 3.92 14.64 -8.41
N ASN A 49 3.90 13.34 -8.16
CA ASN A 49 3.73 12.30 -9.18
C ASN A 49 2.34 11.67 -9.08
N PRO A 50 1.42 11.96 -10.01
CA PRO A 50 0.05 11.40 -9.95
C PRO A 50 0.00 9.88 -10.13
N ASN A 51 1.10 9.25 -10.58
CA ASN A 51 1.22 7.81 -10.74
C ASN A 51 1.81 7.11 -9.49
N HIS A 52 2.07 7.86 -8.42
CA HIS A 52 2.58 7.34 -7.16
C HIS A 52 1.55 7.61 -6.07
N ILE A 53 0.76 6.61 -5.72
CA ILE A 53 -0.37 6.75 -4.81
C ILE A 53 -0.10 5.92 -3.56
N ILE A 54 -0.14 6.55 -2.39
CA ILE A 54 -0.07 5.85 -1.11
C ILE A 54 -1.48 5.78 -0.54
N VAL A 55 -1.92 4.57 -0.25
CA VAL A 55 -3.22 4.26 0.34
C VAL A 55 -3.01 3.85 1.78
N ILE A 56 -3.84 4.40 2.66
CA ILE A 56 -3.81 4.07 4.09
C ILE A 56 -5.15 3.50 4.56
N ALA A 57 -5.09 2.78 5.65
CA ALA A 57 -6.25 2.38 6.43
C ALA A 57 -6.24 3.14 7.76
N GLU A 58 -7.34 3.82 8.07
CA GLU A 58 -7.54 4.58 9.28
C GLU A 58 -8.60 3.90 10.14
N MET A 59 -8.32 3.77 11.44
CA MET A 59 -9.26 3.30 12.45
C MET A 59 -9.09 4.15 13.70
N ASP A 60 -10.19 4.72 14.22
CA ASP A 60 -10.16 5.61 15.38
C ASP A 60 -9.12 6.74 15.27
N LYS A 61 -9.05 7.36 14.10
CA LYS A 61 -8.09 8.44 13.76
C LYS A 61 -6.62 8.04 13.82
N LYS A 62 -6.32 6.73 13.82
CA LYS A 62 -4.97 6.18 13.74
C LYS A 62 -4.76 5.51 12.40
N ILE A 63 -3.58 5.66 11.84
CA ILE A 63 -3.19 4.94 10.63
C ILE A 63 -2.73 3.54 11.06
N VAL A 64 -3.46 2.53 10.60
CA VAL A 64 -3.26 1.13 11.01
C VAL A 64 -2.79 0.23 9.87
N GLY A 65 -2.76 0.73 8.66
CA GLY A 65 -2.26 0.01 7.49
C GLY A 65 -1.91 0.94 6.36
N ALA A 66 -1.09 0.48 5.43
CA ALA A 66 -0.69 1.24 4.26
C ALA A 66 -0.22 0.33 3.13
N THR A 67 -0.26 0.86 1.92
CA THR A 67 0.41 0.29 0.75
C THR A 67 0.64 1.38 -0.29
N THR A 68 1.53 1.11 -1.23
CA THR A 68 1.81 2.00 -2.36
C THR A 68 1.32 1.35 -3.65
N LEU A 69 0.67 2.13 -4.50
CA LEU A 69 0.37 1.79 -5.89
C LEU A 69 1.18 2.69 -6.80
N LEU A 70 2.08 2.08 -7.59
CA LEU A 70 2.79 2.76 -8.66
C LEU A 70 2.13 2.40 -9.99
N ILE A 71 1.83 3.38 -10.82
CA ILE A 71 1.20 3.20 -12.13
C ILE A 71 2.25 3.50 -13.20
N GLU A 72 2.60 2.48 -13.95
CA GLU A 72 3.61 2.56 -15.00
C GLU A 72 2.96 2.60 -16.37
N PRO A 73 3.13 3.68 -17.15
CA PRO A 73 2.72 3.71 -18.56
C PRO A 73 3.64 2.83 -19.39
N LYS A 74 3.08 2.07 -20.31
CA LYS A 74 3.79 1.13 -21.18
C LYS A 74 3.62 1.52 -22.66
N PHE A 75 4.59 1.17 -23.49
CA PHE A 75 4.39 1.17 -24.95
C PHE A 75 3.60 -0.07 -25.40
N ILE A 76 3.89 -1.22 -24.81
CA ILE A 76 3.15 -2.46 -25.07
C ILE A 76 1.70 -2.33 -24.62
N HIS A 77 0.84 -3.25 -25.04
CA HIS A 77 -0.60 -3.20 -24.81
C HIS A 77 -1.21 -1.84 -25.23
N GLN A 78 -0.77 -1.32 -26.39
CA GLN A 78 -1.30 -0.08 -26.99
C GLN A 78 -1.20 1.14 -26.05
N GLY A 79 -0.07 1.27 -25.35
CA GLY A 79 0.12 2.35 -24.38
C GLY A 79 -0.64 2.17 -23.08
N GLY A 80 -0.85 0.92 -22.67
CA GLY A 80 -1.56 0.57 -21.44
C GLY A 80 -0.76 0.88 -20.18
N PHE A 81 -1.41 0.72 -19.02
CA PHE A 81 -0.83 0.95 -17.71
C PHE A 81 -0.70 -0.33 -16.91
N VAL A 82 0.36 -0.43 -16.10
CA VAL A 82 0.55 -1.52 -15.14
C VAL A 82 0.57 -0.94 -13.74
N GLY A 83 -0.20 -1.54 -12.83
CA GLY A 83 -0.14 -1.22 -11.40
C GLY A 83 0.91 -2.09 -10.70
N HIS A 84 1.74 -1.46 -9.86
CA HIS A 84 2.70 -2.13 -8.98
C HIS A 84 2.31 -1.88 -7.54
N ILE A 85 2.02 -2.93 -6.78
CA ILE A 85 1.76 -2.82 -5.34
C ILE A 85 3.08 -3.01 -4.60
N GLU A 86 3.41 -2.06 -3.74
CA GLU A 86 4.64 -2.03 -2.96
C GLU A 86 4.34 -1.74 -1.49
N ASP A 87 5.20 -2.24 -0.60
CA ASP A 87 5.20 -1.92 0.83
C ASP A 87 3.82 -2.12 1.51
N VAL A 88 3.27 -3.32 1.39
CA VAL A 88 2.01 -3.67 2.06
C VAL A 88 2.27 -3.92 3.55
N VAL A 89 1.60 -3.18 4.40
CA VAL A 89 1.77 -3.30 5.85
C VAL A 89 0.45 -3.11 6.60
N VAL A 90 0.25 -3.91 7.64
CA VAL A 90 -0.76 -3.68 8.69
C VAL A 90 -0.01 -3.60 10.01
N ASN A 91 -0.27 -2.55 10.79
CA ASN A 91 0.33 -2.38 12.12
C ASN A 91 0.10 -3.65 12.94
N LYS A 92 1.17 -4.14 13.59
CA LYS A 92 1.18 -5.42 14.31
C LYS A 92 0.06 -5.55 15.36
N GLU A 93 -0.37 -4.45 15.96
CA GLU A 93 -1.46 -4.42 16.94
C GLU A 93 -2.84 -4.62 16.32
N PHE A 94 -2.96 -4.47 15.00
CA PHE A 94 -4.22 -4.52 14.26
C PHE A 94 -4.29 -5.67 13.26
N GLN A 95 -3.32 -6.56 13.24
CA GLN A 95 -3.32 -7.74 12.37
C GLN A 95 -4.43 -8.73 12.77
N GLY A 96 -4.87 -9.56 11.82
CA GLY A 96 -5.93 -10.56 12.04
C GLY A 96 -7.35 -10.02 11.92
N GLN A 97 -7.54 -8.78 11.48
CA GLN A 97 -8.85 -8.13 11.32
C GLN A 97 -9.25 -7.91 9.86
N LYS A 98 -8.59 -8.58 8.93
CA LYS A 98 -8.81 -8.46 7.47
C LYS A 98 -8.54 -7.06 6.89
N ILE A 99 -7.77 -6.24 7.57
CA ILE A 99 -7.42 -4.89 7.12
C ILE A 99 -6.58 -4.96 5.85
N GLY A 100 -5.58 -5.84 5.80
CA GLY A 100 -4.73 -6.04 4.63
C GLY A 100 -5.54 -6.43 3.39
N GLU A 101 -6.46 -7.36 3.52
CA GLU A 101 -7.36 -7.78 2.43
C GLU A 101 -8.17 -6.60 1.90
N LYS A 102 -8.74 -5.78 2.78
CA LYS A 102 -9.53 -4.61 2.39
C LYS A 102 -8.69 -3.55 1.70
N ILE A 103 -7.47 -3.31 2.18
CA ILE A 103 -6.53 -2.38 1.53
C ILE A 103 -6.21 -2.85 0.11
N ILE A 104 -5.87 -4.13 -0.06
CA ILE A 104 -5.51 -4.67 -1.37
C ILE A 104 -6.68 -4.62 -2.34
N LYS A 105 -7.89 -4.98 -1.90
CA LYS A 105 -9.11 -4.86 -2.73
C LYS A 105 -9.38 -3.42 -3.16
N TYR A 106 -9.19 -2.46 -2.27
CA TYR A 106 -9.30 -1.04 -2.59
C TYR A 106 -8.30 -0.62 -3.67
N VAL A 107 -7.04 -1.03 -3.51
CA VAL A 107 -5.96 -0.69 -4.45
C VAL A 107 -6.19 -1.34 -5.82
N LEU A 108 -6.69 -2.58 -5.88
CA LEU A 108 -7.04 -3.24 -7.14
C LEU A 108 -8.14 -2.47 -7.87
N LYS A 109 -9.15 -1.98 -7.15
CA LYS A 109 -10.20 -1.15 -7.75
C LYS A 109 -9.65 0.20 -8.23
N LEU A 110 -8.75 0.79 -7.46
CA LEU A 110 -8.07 2.03 -7.85
C LEU A 110 -7.23 1.84 -9.13
N ALA A 111 -6.49 0.75 -9.22
CA ALA A 111 -5.73 0.41 -10.42
C ALA A 111 -6.63 0.19 -11.65
N GLU A 112 -7.76 -0.49 -11.47
CA GLU A 112 -8.78 -0.66 -12.52
C GLU A 112 -9.31 0.70 -12.99
N ASN A 113 -9.62 1.60 -12.06
CA ASN A 113 -10.12 2.95 -12.37
C ASN A 113 -9.07 3.80 -13.11
N HIS A 114 -7.77 3.51 -12.92
CA HIS A 114 -6.67 4.14 -13.67
C HIS A 114 -6.32 3.39 -14.96
N SER A 115 -7.18 2.50 -15.42
CA SER A 115 -7.03 1.76 -16.68
C SER A 115 -5.81 0.83 -16.73
N CYS A 116 -5.36 0.34 -15.58
CA CYS A 116 -4.32 -0.67 -15.53
C CYS A 116 -4.85 -1.98 -16.13
N TYR A 117 -4.11 -2.56 -17.09
CA TYR A 117 -4.49 -3.86 -17.66
C TYR A 117 -4.08 -5.04 -16.78
N LYS A 118 -3.17 -4.82 -15.85
CA LYS A 118 -2.80 -5.75 -14.79
C LYS A 118 -2.25 -5.01 -13.59
N THR A 119 -2.29 -5.67 -12.43
CA THR A 119 -1.60 -5.24 -11.21
C THR A 119 -0.71 -6.37 -10.73
N ILE A 120 0.54 -6.07 -10.43
CA ILE A 120 1.54 -7.04 -9.99
C ILE A 120 2.10 -6.67 -8.63
N LEU A 121 2.57 -7.68 -7.92
CA LEU A 121 3.35 -7.54 -6.69
C LEU A 121 4.31 -8.73 -6.56
N ASP A 122 5.32 -8.57 -5.75
CA ASP A 122 6.14 -9.67 -5.27
C ASP A 122 5.88 -9.90 -3.78
N CYS A 123 6.05 -11.12 -3.34
CA CYS A 123 5.85 -11.49 -1.94
C CYS A 123 6.69 -12.71 -1.58
N SER A 124 6.93 -12.88 -0.28
CA SER A 124 7.54 -14.10 0.23
C SER A 124 6.53 -15.26 0.22
N ASP A 125 7.04 -16.49 0.23
CA ASP A 125 6.20 -17.69 0.16
C ASP A 125 5.20 -17.80 1.32
N ASP A 126 5.54 -17.31 2.50
CA ASP A 126 4.69 -17.38 3.69
C ASP A 126 3.42 -16.53 3.61
N VAL A 127 3.40 -15.47 2.76
CA VAL A 127 2.22 -14.62 2.53
C VAL A 127 1.57 -14.82 1.17
N LYS A 128 2.12 -15.68 0.32
CA LYS A 128 1.62 -15.95 -1.02
C LYS A 128 0.15 -16.36 -1.02
N GLN A 129 -0.25 -17.24 -0.11
CA GLN A 129 -1.63 -17.73 -0.02
C GLN A 129 -2.62 -16.59 0.28
N PHE A 130 -2.21 -15.60 1.06
CA PHE A 130 -3.02 -14.41 1.33
C PHE A 130 -3.42 -13.70 0.03
N TYR A 131 -2.46 -13.49 -0.86
CA TYR A 131 -2.72 -12.84 -2.15
C TYR A 131 -3.49 -13.74 -3.13
N GLU A 132 -3.20 -15.03 -3.14
CA GLU A 132 -3.93 -16.00 -3.98
C GLU A 132 -5.42 -16.03 -3.63
N LYS A 133 -5.79 -15.94 -2.37
CA LYS A 133 -7.20 -15.87 -1.93
C LYS A 133 -7.92 -14.61 -2.42
N ILE A 134 -7.19 -13.52 -2.64
CA ILE A 134 -7.75 -12.28 -3.21
C ILE A 134 -7.95 -12.41 -4.71
N GLY A 135 -7.22 -13.29 -5.39
CA GLY A 135 -7.33 -13.54 -6.82
C GLY A 135 -6.03 -13.37 -7.59
N PHE A 136 -4.92 -13.09 -6.91
CA PHE A 136 -3.61 -13.08 -7.55
C PHE A 136 -3.19 -14.48 -7.96
N LYS A 137 -2.40 -14.57 -9.02
CA LYS A 137 -1.84 -15.83 -9.52
C LYS A 137 -0.34 -15.70 -9.63
N TYR A 138 0.38 -16.75 -9.28
CA TYR A 138 1.82 -16.80 -9.52
C TYR A 138 2.10 -16.59 -11.01
N HIS A 139 3.04 -15.72 -11.32
CA HIS A 139 3.39 -15.38 -12.69
C HIS A 139 4.89 -15.50 -12.97
N SER A 140 5.74 -14.94 -12.11
CA SER A 140 7.19 -14.91 -12.31
C SER A 140 7.92 -14.76 -10.98
N ASN A 141 9.25 -14.85 -11.03
CA ASN A 141 10.11 -14.73 -9.88
C ASN A 141 10.62 -13.29 -9.72
N GLU A 142 10.74 -12.83 -8.46
CA GLU A 142 11.52 -11.65 -8.14
C GLU A 142 13.00 -11.99 -8.11
N LEU A 143 13.83 -11.12 -8.67
CA LEU A 143 15.28 -11.13 -8.53
C LEU A 143 15.71 -9.77 -8.00
N ARG A 144 16.68 -9.77 -7.07
CA ARG A 144 17.14 -8.56 -6.40
C ARG A 144 18.65 -8.37 -6.56
N PHE A 145 19.07 -7.17 -6.87
CA PHE A 145 20.46 -6.75 -6.86
C PHE A 145 20.59 -5.53 -5.95
N ASP A 146 21.40 -5.62 -4.91
CA ASP A 146 21.65 -4.53 -3.96
C ASP A 146 22.79 -3.62 -4.43
N HIS A 147 22.60 -2.31 -4.39
CA HIS A 147 23.61 -1.31 -4.74
C HIS A 147 24.38 -0.81 -3.50
N ILE A 148 23.90 -1.10 -2.30
CA ILE A 148 24.52 -0.71 -1.03
C ILE A 148 24.44 -1.86 -0.03
#